data_dc2ed38bdd7c2c15757266d77ed39ce3
#
_entry.id   dc2ed38bdd7c2c15757266d77ed39ce3
#
_cell.length_a   1.000
_cell.length_b   1.000
_cell.length_c   1.000
_cell.angle_alpha   90.00
_cell.angle_beta   90.00
_cell.angle_gamma   90.00
#
_symmetry.space_group_name_H-M   'P 1'
#
loop_
_entity.id
_entity.type
_entity.pdbx_description
1 polymer ?
#
loop_
_entity_poly.entity_id
_entity_poly.type
_entity_poly.pdbx_seq_one_letter_code
_entity_poly.pdbx_strand_id
1 'polypeptide(L)'
;SALNLEKNGIMAYVEIPRIDVYEPVYHGTSEEVLAKGVGHLEGTSLPIGGESTHTVLSGHTGLPEAEIFTKLESVKEGDIFLIHVLNETLAYKVDQIKVVEPSETDDLKIVPGYDYATLVTCTPYGINSHRLLVRGIRTEYTQDVSDEAAGQAEEGPDGAGKQCTKKPL
;
A
#
# COMPACT_ATOMS: atom_id res chain seq x y z
N SER A 1 16.97 -10.62 -9.49
CA SER A 1 16.56 -9.31 -9.21
C SER A 1 17.24 -8.78 -7.98
N ALA A 2 17.52 -7.50 -8.00
CA ALA A 2 18.23 -6.88 -6.91
C ALA A 2 17.47 -6.89 -5.61
N LEU A 3 16.17 -6.99 -5.68
CA LEU A 3 15.38 -6.96 -4.47
C LEU A 3 14.83 -8.31 -4.07
N ASN A 4 15.36 -9.38 -4.61
CA ASN A 4 14.88 -10.68 -4.23
C ASN A 4 15.66 -11.03 -2.97
N LEU A 5 15.26 -10.44 -1.87
CA LEU A 5 16.01 -10.59 -0.64
C LEU A 5 15.81 -11.90 0.08
N GLU A 6 14.76 -12.58 -0.22
CA GLU A 6 14.50 -13.84 0.43
C GLU A 6 14.30 -14.92 -0.59
N LYS A 7 14.58 -16.14 -0.23
CA LYS A 7 14.49 -17.21 -1.18
C LYS A 7 13.08 -17.40 -1.70
N ASN A 8 12.07 -16.92 -0.97
CA ASN A 8 10.71 -17.08 -1.39
C ASN A 8 10.24 -15.97 -2.32
N GLY A 9 11.12 -15.06 -2.71
CA GLY A 9 10.76 -14.03 -3.68
C GLY A 9 10.18 -12.76 -3.09
N ILE A 10 10.18 -12.62 -1.78
CA ILE A 10 9.63 -11.40 -1.17
C ILE A 10 10.62 -10.27 -1.33
N MET A 11 10.16 -9.14 -1.85
CA MET A 11 11.04 -7.99 -2.06
C MET A 11 10.81 -6.89 -1.04
N ALA A 12 9.67 -6.89 -0.36
CA ALA A 12 9.36 -5.83 0.60
C ALA A 12 8.10 -6.24 1.33
N TYR A 13 7.67 -5.43 2.32
CA TYR A 13 6.40 -5.62 2.97
C TYR A 13 5.67 -4.28 2.97
N VAL A 14 4.36 -4.30 2.77
CA VAL A 14 3.56 -3.08 2.82
C VAL A 14 2.69 -3.15 4.05
N GLU A 15 2.63 -2.05 4.79
CA GLU A 15 1.84 -1.97 5.99
C GLU A 15 0.88 -0.80 5.89
N ILE A 16 -0.41 -1.04 6.10
CA ILE A 16 -1.43 0.00 6.05
C ILE A 16 -2.16 -0.06 7.37
N PRO A 17 -1.69 0.72 8.37
CA PRO A 17 -2.27 0.61 9.71
C PRO A 17 -3.78 0.89 9.78
N ARG A 18 -4.28 1.81 8.96
CA ARG A 18 -5.70 2.15 9.00
C ARG A 18 -6.57 0.90 8.81
N ILE A 19 -6.16 -0.03 8.00
CA ILE A 19 -6.96 -1.21 7.72
C ILE A 19 -6.27 -2.51 8.16
N ASP A 20 -5.25 -2.35 9.02
CA ASP A 20 -4.58 -3.49 9.61
C ASP A 20 -4.00 -4.44 8.57
N VAL A 21 -3.32 -3.94 7.58
CA VAL A 21 -2.71 -4.74 6.54
C VAL A 21 -1.19 -4.76 6.75
N TYR A 22 -0.59 -5.95 6.65
CA TYR A 22 0.86 -6.08 6.70
C TYR A 22 1.13 -7.31 5.82
N GLU A 23 1.50 -7.08 4.57
CA GLU A 23 1.59 -8.16 3.59
C GLU A 23 2.88 -8.12 2.79
N PRO A 24 3.38 -9.27 2.39
CA PRO A 24 4.60 -9.31 1.59
C PRO A 24 4.35 -8.85 0.17
N VAL A 25 5.38 -8.27 -0.44
CA VAL A 25 5.32 -7.79 -1.82
C VAL A 25 6.20 -8.70 -2.66
N TYR A 26 5.63 -9.25 -3.73
CA TYR A 26 6.34 -10.13 -4.64
C TYR A 26 6.48 -9.45 -5.98
N HIS A 27 7.30 -10.03 -6.87
CA HIS A 27 7.47 -9.47 -8.20
C HIS A 27 6.28 -9.83 -9.07
N GLY A 28 5.79 -8.89 -9.83
CA GLY A 28 4.74 -9.13 -10.80
C GLY A 28 3.35 -9.15 -10.21
N THR A 29 2.36 -9.27 -11.05
CA THR A 29 0.97 -9.24 -10.62
C THR A 29 0.20 -10.43 -11.19
N SER A 30 0.84 -11.60 -11.29
CA SER A 30 0.16 -12.78 -11.75
C SER A 30 -0.85 -13.24 -10.72
N GLU A 31 -1.77 -14.08 -11.10
CA GLU A 31 -2.76 -14.56 -10.17
C GLU A 31 -2.11 -15.34 -9.05
N GLU A 32 -1.04 -16.03 -9.33
CA GLU A 32 -0.35 -16.79 -8.32
C GLU A 32 0.21 -15.83 -7.26
N VAL A 33 0.78 -14.71 -7.68
CA VAL A 33 1.34 -13.74 -6.76
C VAL A 33 0.21 -13.09 -5.95
N LEU A 34 -0.86 -12.66 -6.62
CA LEU A 34 -1.91 -11.93 -5.94
C LEU A 34 -2.74 -12.83 -5.01
N ALA A 35 -2.58 -14.14 -5.14
CA ALA A 35 -3.25 -15.06 -4.24
C ALA A 35 -2.53 -15.17 -2.90
N LYS A 36 -1.26 -14.77 -2.83
CA LYS A 36 -0.51 -14.89 -1.59
C LYS A 36 0.03 -13.59 -1.05
N GLY A 37 -0.13 -12.50 -1.73
CA GLY A 37 0.37 -11.23 -1.22
C GLY A 37 0.12 -10.10 -2.19
N VAL A 38 0.93 -9.06 -2.04
CA VAL A 38 0.83 -7.88 -2.87
C VAL A 38 1.83 -8.04 -4.01
N GLY A 39 1.47 -7.61 -5.20
CA GLY A 39 2.35 -7.72 -6.36
C GLY A 39 2.88 -6.37 -6.79
N HIS A 40 4.16 -6.32 -7.12
CA HIS A 40 4.77 -5.10 -7.66
C HIS A 40 4.51 -5.10 -9.17
N LEU A 41 3.87 -4.06 -9.67
CA LEU A 41 3.50 -3.98 -11.08
C LEU A 41 4.76 -3.81 -11.90
N GLU A 42 4.97 -4.72 -12.85
CA GLU A 42 6.14 -4.68 -13.67
C GLU A 42 6.21 -3.41 -14.45
N GLY A 43 7.33 -2.84 -14.62
CA GLY A 43 7.48 -1.59 -15.36
C GLY A 43 7.40 -0.35 -14.50
N THR A 44 6.96 -0.48 -13.24
CA THR A 44 6.95 0.68 -12.37
C THR A 44 8.24 0.68 -11.52
N SER A 45 8.51 1.77 -10.81
CA SER A 45 9.73 1.89 -10.02
C SER A 45 9.75 0.83 -8.94
N LEU A 46 10.92 0.40 -8.54
CA LEU A 46 11.04 -0.56 -7.45
C LEU A 46 10.65 0.12 -6.14
N PRO A 47 10.19 -0.63 -5.15
CA PRO A 47 9.70 -0.04 -3.90
C PRO A 47 10.85 0.31 -2.96
N ILE A 48 11.81 1.07 -3.45
CA ILE A 48 12.95 1.50 -2.64
C ILE A 48 12.97 3.02 -2.49
N GLY A 49 12.01 3.71 -3.01
CA GLY A 49 11.90 5.15 -2.84
C GLY A 49 12.91 5.93 -3.68
N GLY A 50 12.89 7.21 -3.52
CA GLY A 50 13.83 8.08 -4.22
C GLY A 50 13.13 9.09 -5.09
N GLU A 51 13.80 10.20 -5.37
CA GLU A 51 13.24 11.24 -6.19
C GLU A 51 12.95 10.75 -7.58
N SER A 52 11.84 11.13 -8.15
CA SER A 52 11.41 10.76 -9.50
C SER A 52 11.18 9.25 -9.58
N THR A 53 10.51 8.68 -8.58
CA THR A 53 10.11 7.29 -8.62
C THR A 53 8.62 7.16 -8.32
N HIS A 54 8.01 6.11 -8.81
CA HIS A 54 6.60 5.85 -8.56
C HIS A 54 6.44 4.32 -8.61
N THR A 55 6.36 3.69 -7.45
CA THR A 55 6.17 2.26 -7.38
C THR A 55 4.67 1.97 -7.28
N VAL A 56 4.21 0.92 -7.94
CA VAL A 56 2.80 0.56 -7.95
C VAL A 56 2.66 -0.85 -7.40
N LEU A 57 1.85 -0.98 -6.36
CA LEU A 57 1.66 -2.25 -5.67
C LEU A 57 0.17 -2.62 -5.75
N SER A 58 -0.10 -3.83 -6.21
CA SER A 58 -1.46 -4.27 -6.46
C SER A 58 -1.86 -5.39 -5.51
N GLY A 59 -3.07 -5.37 -5.02
CA GLY A 59 -3.58 -6.40 -4.14
C GLY A 59 -5.02 -6.74 -4.49
N HIS A 60 -5.42 -7.95 -4.15
CA HIS A 60 -6.76 -8.42 -4.44
C HIS A 60 -7.76 -7.85 -3.46
N THR A 61 -9.02 -7.87 -3.86
CA THR A 61 -10.11 -7.50 -3.00
C THR A 61 -11.20 -8.52 -3.22
N GLY A 62 -11.88 -8.94 -2.19
CA GLY A 62 -13.07 -9.77 -2.32
C GLY A 62 -12.86 -11.25 -2.41
N LEU A 63 -11.63 -11.75 -2.39
CA LEU A 63 -11.40 -13.17 -2.43
C LEU A 63 -11.23 -13.71 -1.02
N PRO A 64 -11.89 -14.80 -0.70
CA PRO A 64 -11.81 -15.33 0.67
C PRO A 64 -10.40 -15.61 1.16
N GLU A 65 -9.55 -16.08 0.27
CA GLU A 65 -8.21 -16.38 0.68
C GLU A 65 -7.24 -15.25 0.44
N ALA A 66 -7.67 -14.16 -0.16
CA ALA A 66 -6.75 -13.08 -0.47
C ALA A 66 -7.48 -11.77 -0.40
N GLU A 67 -7.92 -11.38 0.78
CA GLU A 67 -8.64 -10.13 0.94
C GLU A 67 -7.67 -9.02 1.30
N ILE A 68 -6.54 -9.02 0.67
CA ILE A 68 -5.46 -8.14 1.06
C ILE A 68 -5.82 -6.67 1.04
N PHE A 69 -6.41 -6.21 -0.03
CA PHE A 69 -6.79 -4.80 -0.14
C PHE A 69 -8.30 -4.59 -0.11
N THR A 70 -9.04 -5.53 0.49
CA THR A 70 -10.49 -5.43 0.52
C THR A 70 -10.97 -4.15 1.18
N LYS A 71 -10.28 -3.70 2.23
CA LYS A 71 -10.71 -2.50 2.92
C LYS A 71 -9.98 -1.26 2.47
N LEU A 72 -9.31 -1.32 1.32
CA LEU A 72 -8.56 -0.16 0.85
C LEU A 72 -9.47 1.05 0.61
N GLU A 73 -10.75 0.81 0.38
CA GLU A 73 -11.68 1.92 0.17
C GLU A 73 -11.88 2.73 1.46
N SER A 74 -11.45 2.24 2.60
CA SER A 74 -11.58 2.97 3.85
C SER A 74 -10.43 3.93 4.09
N VAL A 75 -9.39 3.85 3.28
CA VAL A 75 -8.22 4.71 3.46
C VAL A 75 -8.55 6.10 2.96
N LYS A 76 -8.08 7.13 3.65
CA LYS A 76 -8.39 8.50 3.29
C LYS A 76 -7.15 9.33 3.11
N GLU A 77 -7.28 10.46 2.46
CA GLU A 77 -6.15 11.36 2.28
C GLU A 77 -5.64 11.76 3.65
N GLY A 78 -4.36 11.78 3.82
CA GLY A 78 -3.72 12.07 5.09
C GLY A 78 -3.31 10.83 5.86
N ASP A 79 -3.86 9.66 5.49
CA ASP A 79 -3.46 8.42 6.16
C ASP A 79 -2.04 8.08 5.74
N ILE A 80 -1.35 7.31 6.56
CA ILE A 80 0.04 6.91 6.29
C ILE A 80 0.11 5.42 6.01
N PHE A 81 0.87 5.02 4.99
CA PHE A 81 1.19 3.61 4.85
C PHE A 81 2.71 3.49 4.72
N LEU A 82 3.22 2.31 5.01
CA LEU A 82 4.65 2.10 5.08
C LEU A 82 5.10 0.99 4.16
N ILE A 83 6.29 1.12 3.61
CA ILE A 83 6.90 0.07 2.82
C ILE A 83 8.20 -0.27 3.53
N HIS A 84 8.31 -1.53 3.98
CA HIS A 84 9.51 -1.99 4.66
C HIS A 84 10.37 -2.72 3.64
N VAL A 85 11.52 -2.17 3.28
CA VAL A 85 12.36 -2.76 2.27
C VAL A 85 13.81 -2.66 2.71
N LEU A 86 14.57 -3.72 2.52
CA LEU A 86 15.95 -3.79 2.96
C LEU A 86 15.96 -3.52 4.47
N ASN A 87 16.67 -2.64 4.98
CA ASN A 87 16.63 -2.35 6.40
C ASN A 87 16.03 -0.98 6.63
N GLU A 88 15.15 -0.56 5.73
CA GLU A 88 14.56 0.76 5.81
C GLU A 88 13.06 0.72 5.85
N THR A 89 12.46 1.72 6.40
CA THR A 89 11.02 1.89 6.40
C THR A 89 10.72 3.18 5.67
N LEU A 90 9.95 3.07 4.58
CA LEU A 90 9.59 4.23 3.79
C LEU A 90 8.14 4.57 4.12
N ALA A 91 7.90 5.82 4.52
CA ALA A 91 6.55 6.26 4.87
C ALA A 91 5.97 7.09 3.75
N TYR A 92 4.70 6.85 3.43
CA TYR A 92 4.01 7.59 2.38
C TYR A 92 2.70 8.10 2.96
N LYS A 93 2.39 9.36 2.68
CA LYS A 93 1.16 9.97 3.16
C LYS A 93 0.21 10.04 1.99
N VAL A 94 -0.99 9.54 2.14
CA VAL A 94 -1.95 9.48 1.04
C VAL A 94 -2.31 10.88 0.61
N ASP A 95 -2.08 11.22 -0.66
CA ASP A 95 -2.34 12.54 -1.18
C ASP A 95 -3.35 12.53 -2.33
N GLN A 96 -3.76 11.37 -2.81
CA GLN A 96 -4.72 11.32 -3.89
C GLN A 96 -5.41 9.96 -3.88
N ILE A 97 -6.72 9.94 -3.99
CA ILE A 97 -7.49 8.71 -4.11
C ILE A 97 -8.38 8.87 -5.32
N LYS A 98 -8.30 7.90 -6.24
CA LYS A 98 -8.98 8.02 -7.50
C LYS A 98 -9.52 6.69 -7.96
N VAL A 99 -10.65 6.69 -8.67
CA VAL A 99 -11.19 5.47 -9.26
C VAL A 99 -11.09 5.65 -10.77
N VAL A 100 -10.46 4.69 -11.45
CA VAL A 100 -10.23 4.80 -12.88
C VAL A 100 -10.62 3.49 -13.55
N GLU A 101 -10.66 3.49 -14.88
CA GLU A 101 -10.92 2.28 -15.61
C GLU A 101 -9.65 1.46 -15.68
N PRO A 102 -9.72 0.15 -15.83
CA PRO A 102 -8.51 -0.68 -15.82
C PRO A 102 -7.45 -0.27 -16.85
N SER A 103 -7.86 0.32 -17.95
CA SER A 103 -6.92 0.68 -18.98
C SER A 103 -6.28 2.05 -18.74
N GLU A 104 -6.76 2.83 -17.78
CA GLU A 104 -6.22 4.14 -17.54
C GLU A 104 -5.00 4.07 -16.63
N THR A 105 -3.83 4.31 -17.16
CA THR A 105 -2.60 4.19 -16.40
C THR A 105 -1.86 5.51 -16.25
N ASP A 106 -2.45 6.62 -16.66
CA ASP A 106 -1.76 7.90 -16.57
C ASP A 106 -1.37 8.27 -15.15
N ASP A 107 -2.17 7.90 -14.17
CA ASP A 107 -1.89 8.26 -12.80
C ASP A 107 -0.81 7.39 -12.17
N LEU A 108 -0.27 6.44 -12.90
CA LEU A 108 0.78 5.57 -12.38
C LEU A 108 2.16 5.98 -12.88
N LYS A 109 2.25 7.05 -13.64
CA LYS A 109 3.51 7.45 -14.22
C LYS A 109 4.40 8.18 -13.23
N ILE A 110 5.68 8.17 -13.48
CA ILE A 110 6.62 8.90 -12.66
C ILE A 110 6.40 10.38 -12.89
N VAL A 111 6.40 11.15 -11.81
CA VAL A 111 6.31 12.59 -11.88
C VAL A 111 7.66 13.12 -11.43
N PRO A 112 8.40 13.81 -12.28
CA PRO A 112 9.76 14.25 -11.94
C PRO A 112 9.78 15.05 -10.64
N GLY A 113 10.72 14.72 -9.79
CA GLY A 113 10.88 15.40 -8.51
C GLY A 113 10.10 14.83 -7.37
N TYR A 114 9.21 13.86 -7.63
CA TYR A 114 8.39 13.30 -6.58
C TYR A 114 8.70 11.83 -6.30
N ASP A 115 8.44 11.41 -5.09
CA ASP A 115 8.62 10.02 -4.67
C ASP A 115 7.24 9.54 -4.30
N TYR A 116 6.59 8.81 -5.22
CA TYR A 116 5.23 8.33 -5.02
C TYR A 116 5.16 6.82 -4.88
N ALA A 117 4.15 6.35 -4.21
CA ALA A 117 3.80 4.93 -4.19
C ALA A 117 2.29 4.85 -4.30
N THR A 118 1.77 3.99 -5.16
CA THR A 118 0.34 3.85 -5.36
C THR A 118 -0.09 2.43 -5.07
N LEU A 119 -1.15 2.29 -4.27
CA LEU A 119 -1.74 1.00 -3.97
C LEU A 119 -2.96 0.85 -4.88
N VAL A 120 -3.08 -0.30 -5.55
CA VAL A 120 -4.12 -0.52 -6.55
C VAL A 120 -4.94 -1.72 -6.19
N THR A 121 -6.24 -1.63 -6.28
CA THR A 121 -7.10 -2.79 -6.14
C THR A 121 -8.33 -2.62 -7.03
N CYS A 122 -9.10 -3.68 -7.18
CA CYS A 122 -10.31 -3.62 -7.98
C CYS A 122 -11.43 -3.02 -7.16
N THR A 123 -12.35 -2.33 -7.80
CA THR A 123 -13.49 -1.72 -7.13
C THR A 123 -14.63 -1.60 -8.14
N PRO A 124 -15.87 -1.55 -7.77
CA PRO A 124 -16.39 -1.76 -6.43
C PRO A 124 -16.26 -3.21 -5.97
N TYR A 125 -16.34 -3.44 -4.69
CA TYR A 125 -16.18 -4.76 -4.14
C TYR A 125 -17.17 -5.71 -4.80
N GLY A 126 -16.68 -6.83 -5.28
CA GLY A 126 -17.53 -7.84 -5.92
C GLY A 126 -17.81 -7.60 -7.38
N ILE A 127 -17.69 -6.37 -7.87
CA ILE A 127 -17.96 -6.07 -9.27
C ILE A 127 -16.65 -5.93 -10.02
N ASN A 128 -15.67 -5.27 -9.42
CA ASN A 128 -14.32 -5.19 -9.96
C ASN A 128 -14.22 -4.56 -11.34
N SER A 129 -15.14 -3.67 -11.68
CA SER A 129 -15.15 -3.06 -13.01
C SER A 129 -14.15 -1.95 -13.16
N HIS A 130 -13.67 -1.41 -12.04
CA HIS A 130 -12.75 -0.27 -12.06
C HIS A 130 -11.57 -0.55 -11.14
N ARG A 131 -10.65 0.37 -11.08
CA ARG A 131 -9.50 0.23 -10.21
C ARG A 131 -9.44 1.42 -9.26
N LEU A 132 -9.19 1.12 -7.98
CA LEU A 132 -9.04 2.16 -6.97
C LEU A 132 -7.54 2.42 -6.82
N LEU A 133 -7.13 3.66 -6.96
CA LEU A 133 -5.74 4.05 -6.85
C LEU A 133 -5.58 4.92 -5.61
N VAL A 134 -4.76 4.48 -4.67
CA VAL A 134 -4.49 5.23 -3.46
C VAL A 134 -3.02 5.62 -3.52
N ARG A 135 -2.74 6.86 -3.84
CA ARG A 135 -1.38 7.33 -4.03
C ARG A 135 -0.87 8.00 -2.77
N GLY A 136 0.35 7.71 -2.39
CA GLY A 136 1.01 8.38 -1.28
C GLY A 136 2.26 9.07 -1.75
N ILE A 137 2.58 10.19 -1.11
CA ILE A 137 3.80 10.92 -1.39
C ILE A 137 4.75 10.66 -0.21
N ARG A 138 6.02 10.49 -0.49
CA ARG A 138 6.99 10.17 0.52
C ARG A 138 7.01 11.19 1.65
N THR A 139 7.05 10.73 2.84
CA THR A 139 7.13 11.60 3.99
C THR A 139 8.18 11.05 4.95
N GLU A 140 8.59 11.83 5.91
CA GLU A 140 9.60 11.37 6.82
C GLU A 140 9.07 10.31 7.74
N TYR A 141 9.84 9.27 7.99
CA TYR A 141 9.42 8.23 8.91
C TYR A 141 10.12 8.49 10.24
N THR A 142 9.32 8.80 11.28
CA THR A 142 9.86 9.02 12.61
C THR A 142 8.95 8.29 13.57
N GLN A 143 9.28 8.31 14.82
CA GLN A 143 8.45 7.66 15.81
C GLN A 143 7.08 8.36 15.82
N ASP A 144 7.06 9.68 15.61
CA ASP A 144 5.79 10.40 15.59
C ASP A 144 4.92 9.90 14.45
N VAL A 145 5.50 9.66 13.27
CA VAL A 145 4.74 9.18 12.14
C VAL A 145 4.19 7.80 12.47
N SER A 146 4.97 6.99 13.14
CA SER A 146 4.53 5.66 13.50
C SER A 146 3.33 5.75 14.45
N ASP A 147 3.40 6.65 15.40
CA ASP A 147 2.31 6.80 16.35
C ASP A 147 1.08 7.36 15.65
N GLU A 148 1.28 8.25 14.69
CA GLU A 148 0.17 8.80 13.95
C GLU A 148 -0.51 7.69 13.18
N ALA A 149 0.24 6.82 12.56
CA ALA A 149 -0.34 5.73 11.79
C ALA A 149 -1.13 4.80 12.70
N ALA A 150 -0.61 4.53 13.87
CA ALA A 150 -1.32 3.68 14.81
C ALA A 150 -2.59 4.37 15.29
N GLY A 151 -2.53 5.68 15.47
CA GLY A 151 -3.71 6.43 15.87
C GLY A 151 -4.79 6.38 14.81
N GLN A 152 -4.37 6.43 13.55
CA GLN A 152 -5.35 6.35 12.46
C GLN A 152 -6.08 5.00 12.53
N ALA A 153 -5.36 3.95 12.80
CA ALA A 153 -6.00 2.64 12.87
C ALA A 153 -6.98 2.60 14.04
N GLU A 154 -6.62 3.24 15.11
CA GLU A 154 -7.50 3.22 16.25
C GLU A 154 -8.72 4.08 16.06
N GLU A 155 -8.66 5.05 15.22
CA GLU A 155 -9.78 5.88 14.97
C GLU A 155 -10.61 5.37 13.84
N GLY A 156 -10.78 4.12 13.73
CA GLY A 156 -11.61 3.55 12.69
C GLY A 156 -13.03 3.95 12.88
N PRO A 157 -13.84 3.58 11.98
CA PRO A 157 -15.23 3.95 12.01
C PRO A 157 -15.87 3.60 13.32
N ASP A 158 -15.43 2.56 13.93
CA ASP A 158 -16.07 2.15 15.08
C ASP A 158 -15.71 3.04 16.13
N GLY A 159 -14.79 3.79 16.03
CA GLY A 159 -14.30 4.68 16.97
C GLY A 159 -14.60 4.20 18.25
N ALA A 160 -14.96 3.18 18.42
CA ALA A 160 -15.36 2.74 19.62
C ALA A 160 -14.44 2.99 20.68
N GLY A 161 -13.90 3.91 20.69
CA GLY A 161 -13.11 4.29 21.76
C GLY A 161 -12.38 3.25 22.35
N LYS A 162 -11.90 2.48 21.78
CA LYS A 162 -11.20 1.54 22.28
C LYS A 162 -10.11 2.00 22.86
N GLN A 163 -9.95 2.00 23.89
CA GLN A 163 -8.88 2.31 24.57
C GLN A 163 -7.86 1.51 24.24
N CYS A 164 -7.54 1.26 23.34
CA CYS A 164 -6.56 0.54 22.91
C CYS A 164 -5.48 0.77 23.51
N THR A 165 -5.25 0.23 24.29
CA THR A 165 -4.15 0.22 24.86
C THR A 165 -3.05 0.36 24.08
N LYS A 166 -2.37 1.20 24.17
CA LYS A 166 -1.23 1.38 23.61
C LYS A 166 -0.38 0.43 23.95
N LYS A 167 0.15 -0.28 23.26
CA LYS A 167 1.05 -1.18 23.54
C LYS A 167 2.22 -0.59 23.83
N PRO A 168 2.79 -0.74 24.68
CA PRO A 168 3.98 -0.21 25.13
C PRO A 168 4.87 -0.80 24.23
N LEU A 169 5.70 -0.56 23.93
CA LEU A 169 6.59 -1.11 23.14
C LEU A 169 7.57 -1.64 23.56
#